data_da5936d7c7cb749efe21fcd3880e904f
#
_entry.id   da5936d7c7cb749efe21fcd3880e904f
#
_cell.length_a   1.000
_cell.length_b   1.000
_cell.length_c   1.000
_cell.angle_alpha   90.00
_cell.angle_beta   90.00
_cell.angle_gamma   90.00
#
_symmetry.space_group_name_H-M   'P 1'
#
loop_
_entity.id
_entity.type
_entity.pdbx_description
1 polymer ?
#
loop_
_entity_poly.entity_id
_entity_poly.type
_entity_poly.pdbx_seq_one_letter_code
_entity_poly.pdbx_strand_id
1 'polypeptide(L)'
;GYDKLHEDIKAGRVISAYAAEANGIAEAVSKMAFGNHLGVKIEHDVDPRDFFAPAWGNIVCEVPADKVGELQMSYRVIGEVTDKAAFEYGNVSITLDEALKTWDATLEDVFPTESGVKKEEVKNEVFKADNIVICDHKIGTPTVFIPVFPGTNCEYDSAKAFERAGANVITKVF
;
A
#
# COMPACT_ATOMS: atom_id res chain seq x y z
N GLY A 1 7.23 -5.02 -17.72
CA GLY A 1 6.27 -4.25 -16.96
C GLY A 1 6.06 -4.82 -15.58
N TYR A 2 4.83 -4.95 -15.17
CA TYR A 2 4.44 -5.30 -13.80
C TYR A 2 4.92 -6.67 -13.32
N ASP A 3 5.08 -7.66 -14.22
CA ASP A 3 5.64 -8.96 -13.84
C ASP A 3 7.07 -8.84 -13.29
N LYS A 4 7.90 -7.98 -13.90
CA LYS A 4 9.25 -7.72 -13.42
C LYS A 4 9.26 -7.00 -12.07
N LEU A 5 8.36 -6.03 -11.87
CA LEU A 5 8.16 -5.37 -10.59
C LEU A 5 7.73 -6.39 -9.51
N HIS A 6 6.82 -7.30 -9.86
CA HIS A 6 6.39 -8.36 -8.94
C HIS A 6 7.57 -9.25 -8.52
N GLU A 7 8.43 -9.62 -9.45
CA GLU A 7 9.64 -10.40 -9.13
C GLU A 7 10.65 -9.59 -8.28
N ASP A 8 10.77 -8.28 -8.52
CA ASP A 8 11.61 -7.41 -7.70
C ASP A 8 11.07 -7.29 -6.26
N ILE A 9 9.75 -7.20 -6.08
CA ILE A 9 9.10 -7.20 -4.76
C ILE A 9 9.34 -8.55 -4.05
N LYS A 10 9.09 -9.67 -4.72
CA LYS A 10 9.30 -11.02 -4.17
C LYS A 10 10.76 -11.26 -3.74
N ALA A 11 11.69 -10.71 -4.48
CA ALA A 11 13.12 -10.82 -4.18
C ALA A 11 13.61 -9.85 -3.09
N GLY A 12 12.72 -9.00 -2.53
CA GLY A 12 13.06 -8.02 -1.51
C GLY A 12 13.91 -6.86 -2.03
N ARG A 13 13.91 -6.61 -3.34
CA ARG A 13 14.58 -5.44 -3.94
C ARG A 13 13.73 -4.17 -3.81
N VAL A 14 12.43 -4.31 -3.72
CA VAL A 14 11.48 -3.21 -3.50
C VAL A 14 10.90 -3.33 -2.10
N ILE A 15 10.99 -2.27 -1.30
CA ILE A 15 10.50 -2.21 0.09
C ILE A 15 9.02 -1.83 0.11
N SER A 16 8.66 -0.79 -0.64
CA SER A 16 7.30 -0.30 -0.77
C SER A 16 7.01 0.18 -2.18
N ALA A 17 5.74 0.18 -2.56
CA ALA A 17 5.30 0.60 -3.89
C ALA A 17 3.92 1.27 -3.83
N TYR A 18 3.73 2.33 -4.61
CA TYR A 18 2.47 3.06 -4.72
C TYR A 18 2.16 3.39 -6.18
N ALA A 19 0.93 3.12 -6.61
CA ALA A 19 0.49 3.46 -7.95
C ALA A 19 0.25 4.97 -8.08
N ALA A 20 0.86 5.61 -9.06
CA ALA A 20 0.60 7.00 -9.36
C ALA A 20 -0.72 7.15 -10.12
N GLU A 21 -1.49 8.18 -9.77
CA GLU A 21 -2.84 8.42 -10.29
C GLU A 21 -2.99 9.84 -10.83
N ALA A 22 -4.16 10.45 -10.60
CA ALA A 22 -4.56 11.75 -11.15
C ALA A 22 -3.65 12.91 -10.75
N ASN A 23 -3.10 12.90 -9.53
CA ASN A 23 -2.20 13.94 -9.02
C ASN A 23 -0.72 13.57 -9.14
N GLY A 24 -0.43 12.58 -9.98
CA GLY A 24 0.91 12.24 -10.41
C GLY A 24 1.79 11.57 -9.37
N ILE A 25 3.08 11.67 -9.64
CA ILE A 25 4.14 11.13 -8.78
C ILE A 25 4.18 11.86 -7.43
N ALA A 26 3.85 13.15 -7.42
CA ALA A 26 3.82 13.97 -6.21
C ALA A 26 2.87 13.40 -5.15
N GLU A 27 1.65 12.99 -5.54
CA GLU A 27 0.70 12.35 -4.63
C GLU A 27 1.24 11.03 -4.09
N ALA A 28 1.78 10.18 -4.96
CA ALA A 28 2.34 8.89 -4.58
C ALA A 28 3.47 9.04 -3.54
N VAL A 29 4.43 9.92 -3.83
CA VAL A 29 5.54 10.22 -2.92
C VAL A 29 5.05 10.77 -1.58
N SER A 30 4.07 11.69 -1.61
CA SER A 30 3.52 12.29 -0.40
C SER A 30 2.87 11.25 0.50
N LYS A 31 2.01 10.40 -0.05
CA LYS A 31 1.31 9.35 0.71
C LYS A 31 2.28 8.29 1.26
N MET A 32 3.31 7.94 0.50
CA MET A 32 4.36 7.03 1.00
C MET A 32 5.14 7.64 2.16
N ALA A 33 5.46 8.93 2.10
CA ALA A 33 6.21 9.64 3.13
C ALA A 33 5.41 9.84 4.44
N PHE A 34 4.11 10.07 4.35
CA PHE A 34 3.25 10.29 5.52
C PHE A 34 3.20 9.09 6.47
N GLY A 35 3.27 7.86 5.94
CA GLY A 35 3.15 6.64 6.75
C GLY A 35 4.23 6.49 7.81
N ASN A 36 5.49 6.62 7.42
CA ASN A 36 6.65 6.46 8.30
C ASN A 36 7.27 7.80 8.72
N HIS A 37 6.70 8.90 8.29
CA HIS A 37 7.19 10.25 8.57
C HIS A 37 8.64 10.48 8.15
N LEU A 38 9.04 9.84 7.04
CA LEU A 38 10.35 9.99 6.43
C LEU A 38 10.29 11.00 5.29
N GLY A 39 11.27 11.89 5.22
CA GLY A 39 11.34 12.90 4.18
C GLY A 39 11.82 12.37 2.85
N VAL A 40 11.64 13.18 1.81
CA VAL A 40 12.11 12.87 0.47
C VAL A 40 12.78 14.09 -0.13
N LYS A 41 13.98 13.89 -0.63
CA LYS A 41 14.70 14.88 -1.42
C LYS A 41 14.59 14.51 -2.89
N ILE A 42 13.92 15.36 -3.66
CA ILE A 42 13.66 15.15 -5.08
C ILE A 42 14.87 15.62 -5.90
N GLU A 43 15.22 14.84 -6.92
CA GLU A 43 16.31 15.16 -7.84
C GLU A 43 16.02 16.42 -8.67
N HIS A 44 17.06 17.21 -8.95
CA HIS A 44 16.94 18.48 -9.66
C HIS A 44 16.49 18.35 -11.12
N ASP A 45 16.68 17.20 -11.73
CA ASP A 45 16.32 16.93 -13.13
C ASP A 45 14.86 16.45 -13.29
N VAL A 46 14.13 16.31 -12.18
CA VAL A 46 12.68 16.04 -12.20
C VAL A 46 11.95 17.33 -12.55
N ASP A 47 11.31 17.40 -13.72
CA ASP A 47 10.48 18.56 -14.07
C ASP A 47 9.24 18.61 -13.16
N PRO A 48 9.00 19.73 -12.46
CA PRO A 48 7.80 19.87 -11.61
C PRO A 48 6.49 19.62 -12.35
N ARG A 49 6.41 19.95 -13.63
CA ARG A 49 5.20 19.71 -14.43
C ARG A 49 4.93 18.22 -14.60
N ASP A 50 5.95 17.42 -14.83
CA ASP A 50 5.82 15.96 -14.94
C ASP A 50 5.55 15.31 -13.57
N PHE A 51 6.09 15.91 -12.51
CA PHE A 51 5.93 15.42 -11.15
C PHE A 51 4.47 15.50 -10.65
N PHE A 52 3.75 16.56 -11.05
CA PHE A 52 2.36 16.80 -10.70
C PHE A 52 1.35 16.37 -11.79
N ALA A 53 1.80 16.00 -12.98
CA ALA A 53 0.91 15.56 -14.05
C ALA A 53 0.30 14.18 -13.74
N PRO A 54 -0.92 13.89 -14.23
CA PRO A 54 -1.50 12.55 -14.14
C PRO A 54 -0.53 11.50 -14.67
N ALA A 55 -0.30 10.44 -13.88
CA ALA A 55 0.74 9.44 -14.18
C ALA A 55 0.21 8.00 -14.11
N TRP A 56 -0.97 7.78 -14.63
CA TRP A 56 -1.62 6.46 -14.67
C TRP A 56 -0.71 5.38 -15.25
N GLY A 57 -0.63 4.26 -14.56
CA GLY A 57 0.21 3.13 -14.95
C GLY A 57 1.67 3.24 -14.50
N ASN A 58 2.09 4.34 -13.92
CA ASN A 58 3.38 4.44 -13.25
C ASN A 58 3.27 3.97 -11.80
N ILE A 59 4.35 3.40 -11.28
CA ILE A 59 4.46 2.97 -9.89
C ILE A 59 5.70 3.61 -9.29
N VAL A 60 5.52 4.29 -8.17
CA VAL A 60 6.62 4.81 -7.35
C VAL A 60 7.05 3.69 -6.41
N CYS A 61 8.34 3.43 -6.35
CA CYS A 61 8.90 2.38 -5.51
C CYS A 61 9.99 2.93 -4.60
N GLU A 62 10.01 2.45 -3.37
CA GLU A 62 11.12 2.62 -2.46
C GLU A 62 12.06 1.42 -2.58
N VAL A 63 13.33 1.69 -2.78
CA VAL A 63 14.35 0.68 -3.08
C VAL A 63 15.59 0.97 -2.25
N PRO A 64 16.20 -0.03 -1.56
CA PRO A 64 17.49 0.16 -0.93
C PRO A 64 18.54 0.60 -1.94
N ALA A 65 19.38 1.57 -1.57
CA ALA A 65 20.35 2.17 -2.49
C ALA A 65 21.28 1.15 -3.14
N ASP A 66 21.67 0.11 -2.40
CA ASP A 66 22.50 -0.99 -2.89
C ASP A 66 21.77 -1.95 -3.84
N LYS A 67 20.43 -1.89 -3.93
CA LYS A 67 19.58 -2.74 -4.77
C LYS A 67 19.09 -2.07 -6.06
N VAL A 68 19.27 -0.76 -6.20
CA VAL A 68 18.81 -0.02 -7.39
C VAL A 68 19.34 -0.62 -8.68
N GLY A 69 20.63 -1.00 -8.72
CA GLY A 69 21.26 -1.61 -9.90
C GLY A 69 20.82 -3.05 -10.19
N GLU A 70 20.11 -3.71 -9.29
CA GLU A 70 19.64 -5.09 -9.43
C GLU A 70 18.20 -5.18 -9.97
N LEU A 71 17.50 -4.03 -10.12
CA LEU A 71 16.13 -4.00 -10.61
C LEU A 71 16.03 -4.51 -12.05
N GLN A 72 15.03 -5.35 -12.30
CA GLN A 72 14.82 -5.96 -13.63
C GLN A 72 13.96 -5.12 -14.56
N MET A 73 13.21 -4.18 -14.00
CA MET A 73 12.35 -3.26 -14.77
C MET A 73 13.09 -1.99 -15.16
N SER A 74 12.62 -1.30 -16.19
CA SER A 74 13.08 0.05 -16.51
C SER A 74 12.57 1.01 -15.44
N TYR A 75 13.45 1.85 -14.93
CA TYR A 75 13.14 2.79 -13.87
C TYR A 75 13.86 4.13 -14.09
N ARG A 76 13.42 5.15 -13.39
CA ARG A 76 14.12 6.42 -13.19
C ARG A 76 14.19 6.68 -11.69
N VAL A 77 15.36 7.05 -11.21
CA VAL A 77 15.50 7.57 -9.84
C VAL A 77 14.94 8.98 -9.83
N ILE A 78 14.05 9.27 -8.90
CA ILE A 78 13.39 10.57 -8.76
C ILE A 78 13.79 11.30 -7.49
N GLY A 79 14.47 10.64 -6.57
CA GLY A 79 14.89 11.21 -5.30
C GLY A 79 15.39 10.15 -4.33
N GLU A 80 15.68 10.60 -3.13
CA GLU A 80 16.14 9.77 -2.03
C GLU A 80 15.30 10.00 -0.77
N VAL A 81 15.10 8.95 0.01
CA VAL A 81 14.46 9.04 1.33
C VAL A 81 15.46 9.59 2.34
N THR A 82 15.02 10.51 3.21
CA THR A 82 15.87 11.18 4.19
C THR A 82 15.27 11.13 5.60
N ASP A 83 16.12 11.24 6.62
CA ASP A 83 15.68 11.33 8.02
C ASP A 83 15.03 12.68 8.36
N LYS A 84 15.23 13.69 7.52
CA LYS A 84 14.59 14.99 7.69
C LYS A 84 13.15 14.89 7.25
N ALA A 85 12.20 15.05 8.18
CA ALA A 85 10.77 14.98 7.94
C ALA A 85 10.27 16.15 7.06
N ALA A 86 10.72 16.21 5.79
CA ALA A 86 10.39 17.26 4.83
C ALA A 86 10.47 16.74 3.39
N PHE A 87 9.69 17.35 2.51
CA PHE A 87 9.90 17.29 1.07
C PHE A 87 10.87 18.39 0.66
N GLU A 88 11.94 18.04 -0.04
CA GLU A 88 12.96 18.99 -0.50
C GLU A 88 13.12 18.91 -2.02
N TYR A 89 13.06 20.06 -2.68
CA TYR A 89 13.34 20.22 -4.10
C TYR A 89 14.05 21.55 -4.36
N GLY A 90 15.30 21.50 -4.75
CA GLY A 90 16.11 22.71 -4.92
C GLY A 90 16.17 23.53 -3.63
N ASN A 91 15.63 24.74 -3.67
CA ASN A 91 15.55 25.65 -2.52
C ASN A 91 14.23 25.57 -1.76
N VAL A 92 13.29 24.72 -2.22
CA VAL A 92 11.99 24.56 -1.59
C VAL A 92 12.07 23.43 -0.57
N SER A 93 11.57 23.68 0.63
CA SER A 93 11.43 22.66 1.67
C SER A 93 10.07 22.85 2.34
N ILE A 94 9.29 21.77 2.43
CA ILE A 94 7.99 21.74 3.08
C ILE A 94 8.04 20.63 4.11
N THR A 95 7.70 20.91 5.36
CA THR A 95 7.69 19.88 6.39
C THR A 95 6.55 18.87 6.15
N LEU A 96 6.77 17.62 6.56
CA LEU A 96 5.72 16.60 6.43
C LEU A 96 4.50 16.95 7.28
N ASP A 97 4.68 17.57 8.45
CA ASP A 97 3.59 18.04 9.31
C ASP A 97 2.72 19.09 8.60
N GLU A 98 3.33 20.05 7.91
CA GLU A 98 2.61 21.07 7.14
C GLU A 98 1.85 20.45 5.97
N ALA A 99 2.50 19.55 5.24
CA ALA A 99 1.89 18.85 4.10
C ALA A 99 0.73 17.96 4.56
N LEU A 100 0.91 17.18 5.62
CA LEU A 100 -0.11 16.30 6.18
C LEU A 100 -1.30 17.10 6.71
N LYS A 101 -1.04 18.16 7.46
CA LYS A 101 -2.10 19.06 7.95
C LYS A 101 -2.90 19.67 6.81
N THR A 102 -2.25 20.06 5.72
CA THR A 102 -2.92 20.61 4.54
C THR A 102 -3.80 19.57 3.86
N TRP A 103 -3.33 18.34 3.78
CA TRP A 103 -4.08 17.23 3.19
C TRP A 103 -5.29 16.86 4.04
N ASP A 104 -5.13 16.70 5.35
CA ASP A 104 -6.20 16.37 6.30
C ASP A 104 -7.27 17.47 6.36
N ALA A 105 -6.87 18.74 6.30
CA ALA A 105 -7.78 19.88 6.38
C ALA A 105 -8.83 19.92 5.25
N THR A 106 -8.61 19.21 4.15
CA THR A 106 -9.52 19.22 2.99
C THR A 106 -10.95 18.77 3.34
N LEU A 107 -11.08 17.82 4.25
CA LEU A 107 -12.37 17.26 4.67
C LEU A 107 -12.65 17.44 6.17
N GLU A 108 -11.85 18.21 6.88
CA GLU A 108 -11.91 18.34 8.34
C GLU A 108 -13.28 18.83 8.84
N ASP A 109 -13.92 19.73 8.10
CA ASP A 109 -15.26 20.27 8.45
C ASP A 109 -16.37 19.20 8.33
N VAL A 110 -16.18 18.18 7.53
CA VAL A 110 -17.18 17.12 7.28
C VAL A 110 -16.83 15.83 8.00
N PHE A 111 -15.55 15.48 8.02
CA PHE A 111 -14.99 14.30 8.67
C PHE A 111 -13.78 14.71 9.54
N PRO A 112 -14.04 15.23 10.75
CA PRO A 112 -12.97 15.65 11.65
C PRO A 112 -12.00 14.52 11.94
N THR A 113 -10.69 14.79 11.84
CA THR A 113 -9.63 13.84 12.20
C THR A 113 -9.59 13.56 13.69
N GLU A 114 -10.09 14.48 14.51
CA GLU A 114 -10.24 14.31 15.94
C GLU A 114 -11.71 14.35 16.36
N SER A 115 -12.18 13.29 17.01
CA SER A 115 -13.45 13.34 17.71
C SER A 115 -13.27 14.23 18.96
N GLY A 116 -14.23 15.13 19.23
CA GLY A 116 -14.22 15.97 20.45
C GLY A 116 -14.33 15.18 21.78
N VAL A 117 -14.19 13.86 21.73
CA VAL A 117 -14.21 12.94 22.88
C VAL A 117 -12.81 12.84 23.45
N LYS A 118 -12.66 12.97 24.78
CA LYS A 118 -11.39 12.72 25.47
C LYS A 118 -10.85 11.33 25.04
N LYS A 119 -9.65 11.33 24.50
CA LYS A 119 -8.92 10.09 24.20
C LYS A 119 -8.65 9.39 25.54
N GLU A 120 -9.31 8.28 25.80
CA GLU A 120 -8.89 7.37 26.83
C GLU A 120 -7.70 6.57 26.33
N GLU A 121 -6.74 6.32 27.22
CA GLU A 121 -5.57 5.51 26.90
C GLU A 121 -6.04 4.07 26.60
N VAL A 122 -6.07 3.71 25.32
CA VAL A 122 -6.42 2.35 24.91
C VAL A 122 -5.23 1.44 25.19
N LYS A 123 -5.40 0.54 26.17
CA LYS A 123 -4.45 -0.55 26.37
C LYS A 123 -4.55 -1.49 25.18
N ASN A 124 -3.56 -1.45 24.30
CA ASN A 124 -3.43 -2.42 23.22
C ASN A 124 -3.09 -3.79 23.82
N GLU A 125 -4.11 -4.59 24.10
CA GLU A 125 -3.93 -6.00 24.41
C GLU A 125 -3.63 -6.74 23.11
N VAL A 126 -2.38 -7.07 22.89
CA VAL A 126 -1.98 -7.93 21.77
C VAL A 126 -2.32 -9.37 22.15
N PHE A 127 -3.31 -9.94 21.47
CA PHE A 127 -3.59 -11.36 21.62
C PHE A 127 -2.39 -12.18 21.13
N LYS A 128 -1.85 -13.01 22.01
CA LYS A 128 -0.85 -14.02 21.68
C LYS A 128 -1.48 -15.38 21.87
N ALA A 129 -1.58 -16.14 20.80
CA ALA A 129 -2.00 -17.54 20.91
C ALA A 129 -0.87 -18.35 21.56
N ASP A 130 -1.15 -19.00 22.68
CA ASP A 130 -0.19 -19.91 23.34
C ASP A 130 0.02 -21.19 22.52
N ASN A 131 -0.99 -21.58 21.75
CA ASN A 131 -0.93 -22.74 20.87
C ASN A 131 -1.56 -22.42 19.51
N ILE A 132 -0.88 -22.82 18.44
CA ILE A 132 -1.45 -22.83 17.09
C ILE A 132 -2.19 -24.15 16.92
N VAL A 133 -3.51 -24.09 16.77
CA VAL A 133 -4.31 -25.29 16.49
C VAL A 133 -4.08 -25.69 15.03
N ILE A 134 -3.47 -26.83 14.84
CA ILE A 134 -3.23 -27.43 13.51
C ILE A 134 -4.21 -28.59 13.36
N CYS A 135 -4.87 -28.68 12.20
CA CYS A 135 -5.77 -29.79 11.92
C CYS A 135 -4.98 -31.13 11.88
N ASP A 136 -5.38 -32.07 12.72
CA ASP A 136 -4.77 -33.40 12.78
C ASP A 136 -5.04 -34.24 11.54
N HIS A 137 -6.18 -33.99 10.89
CA HIS A 137 -6.58 -34.68 9.66
C HIS A 137 -6.33 -33.78 8.44
N LYS A 138 -5.16 -33.92 7.83
CA LYS A 138 -4.81 -33.19 6.62
C LYS A 138 -5.50 -33.83 5.41
N ILE A 139 -6.30 -33.03 4.70
CA ILE A 139 -6.95 -33.41 3.45
C ILE A 139 -6.19 -32.73 2.31
N GLY A 140 -5.69 -33.52 1.35
CA GLY A 140 -4.89 -33.00 0.22
C GLY A 140 -5.68 -32.05 -0.68
N THR A 141 -6.97 -32.37 -0.91
CA THR A 141 -7.89 -31.52 -1.70
C THR A 141 -9.20 -31.40 -0.95
N PRO A 142 -9.39 -30.36 -0.13
CA PRO A 142 -10.64 -30.17 0.61
C PRO A 142 -11.78 -29.82 -0.33
N THR A 143 -13.01 -30.20 0.03
CA THR A 143 -14.22 -29.74 -0.64
C THR A 143 -14.86 -28.62 0.17
N VAL A 144 -15.11 -27.50 -0.49
CA VAL A 144 -15.77 -26.31 0.08
C VAL A 144 -17.19 -26.25 -0.47
N PHE A 145 -18.18 -26.21 0.40
CA PHE A 145 -19.57 -26.02 0.04
C PHE A 145 -19.98 -24.56 0.30
N ILE A 146 -20.49 -23.88 -0.73
CA ILE A 146 -20.97 -22.50 -0.67
C ILE A 146 -22.47 -22.48 -0.92
N PRO A 147 -23.30 -22.40 0.12
CA PRO A 147 -24.73 -22.22 -0.04
C PRO A 147 -25.05 -20.78 -0.46
N VAL A 148 -25.92 -20.63 -1.46
CA VAL A 148 -26.36 -19.32 -1.97
C VAL A 148 -27.84 -19.16 -1.67
N PHE A 149 -28.18 -18.16 -0.88
CA PHE A 149 -29.55 -17.78 -0.54
C PHE A 149 -29.92 -16.43 -1.18
N PRO A 150 -31.21 -16.07 -1.25
CA PRO A 150 -31.58 -14.71 -1.67
C PRO A 150 -30.86 -13.64 -0.83
N GLY A 151 -30.11 -12.75 -1.50
CA GLY A 151 -29.29 -11.74 -0.85
C GLY A 151 -27.84 -12.13 -0.55
N THR A 152 -27.43 -13.37 -0.83
CA THR A 152 -26.01 -13.75 -0.78
C THR A 152 -25.22 -13.02 -1.86
N ASN A 153 -24.05 -12.49 -1.48
CA ASN A 153 -23.12 -11.83 -2.38
C ASN A 153 -21.72 -12.49 -2.31
N CYS A 154 -20.91 -12.24 -3.34
CA CYS A 154 -19.51 -12.67 -3.41
C CYS A 154 -19.29 -14.19 -3.45
N GLU A 155 -20.32 -15.00 -3.76
CA GLU A 155 -20.20 -16.44 -3.88
C GLU A 155 -19.23 -16.85 -4.99
N TYR A 156 -19.22 -16.12 -6.12
CA TYR A 156 -18.29 -16.36 -7.23
C TYR A 156 -16.84 -16.03 -6.86
N ASP A 157 -16.62 -14.94 -6.16
CA ASP A 157 -15.27 -14.54 -5.75
C ASP A 157 -14.74 -15.47 -4.66
N SER A 158 -15.60 -15.89 -3.73
CA SER A 158 -15.28 -16.90 -2.74
C SER A 158 -14.91 -18.23 -3.40
N ALA A 159 -15.71 -18.68 -4.38
CA ALA A 159 -15.44 -19.92 -5.12
C ALA A 159 -14.06 -19.85 -5.78
N LYS A 160 -13.75 -18.78 -6.52
CA LYS A 160 -12.45 -18.58 -7.17
C LYS A 160 -11.28 -18.54 -6.16
N ALA A 161 -11.46 -17.95 -5.00
CA ALA A 161 -10.42 -17.91 -3.99
C ALA A 161 -10.09 -19.30 -3.46
N PHE A 162 -11.09 -20.13 -3.16
CA PHE A 162 -10.90 -21.50 -2.72
C PHE A 162 -10.32 -22.39 -3.83
N GLU A 163 -10.79 -22.25 -5.06
CA GLU A 163 -10.24 -22.99 -6.22
C GLU A 163 -8.74 -22.67 -6.43
N ARG A 164 -8.36 -21.39 -6.36
CA ARG A 164 -6.95 -20.97 -6.44
C ARG A 164 -6.09 -21.54 -5.31
N ALA A 165 -6.69 -21.75 -4.14
CA ALA A 165 -6.05 -22.40 -3.01
C ALA A 165 -6.00 -23.94 -3.14
N GLY A 166 -6.53 -24.52 -4.23
CA GLY A 166 -6.48 -25.95 -4.51
C GLY A 166 -7.65 -26.76 -3.93
N ALA A 167 -8.76 -26.11 -3.55
CA ALA A 167 -9.97 -26.80 -3.08
C ALA A 167 -10.92 -27.15 -4.23
N ASN A 168 -11.75 -28.19 -4.03
CA ASN A 168 -12.94 -28.43 -4.85
C ASN A 168 -14.09 -27.56 -4.29
N VAL A 169 -14.77 -26.81 -5.16
CA VAL A 169 -15.86 -25.93 -4.73
C VAL A 169 -17.19 -26.43 -5.29
N ILE A 170 -18.20 -26.49 -4.41
CA ILE A 170 -19.59 -26.77 -4.75
C ILE A 170 -20.42 -25.57 -4.35
N THR A 171 -20.93 -24.83 -5.33
CA THR A 171 -21.86 -23.73 -5.13
C THR A 171 -23.29 -24.22 -5.43
N LYS A 172 -24.21 -23.99 -4.51
CA LYS A 172 -25.62 -24.41 -4.69
C LYS A 172 -26.57 -23.30 -4.23
N VAL A 173 -27.47 -22.96 -5.13
CA VAL A 173 -28.58 -22.01 -4.87
C VAL A 173 -29.72 -22.74 -4.17
N PHE A 174 -30.28 -22.12 -3.14
CA PHE A 174 -31.42 -22.59 -2.36
C PHE A 174 -32.61 -21.66 -2.52
#